data_6870579b1ef166f4d49dab7668345228
#
_entry.id   6870579b1ef166f4d49dab7668345228
#
_cell.length_a   1.000
_cell.length_b   1.000
_cell.length_c   1.000
_cell.angle_alpha   90.00
_cell.angle_beta   90.00
_cell.angle_gamma   90.00
#
_symmetry.space_group_name_H-M   'P 1'
#
loop_
_entity.id
_entity.type
_entity.pdbx_description
1 polymer ?
#
loop_
_entity_poly.entity_id
_entity_poly.type
_entity_poly.pdbx_seq_one_letter_code
_entity_poly.pdbx_strand_id
1 'polypeptide(L)'
;MGGFFAAQMKFAGYDVIIIEGKAKSPVWLKIKDDKVSLEKADFLWGKGTRATTEEICRLTSPETCVAAIGQAGENLVPLSGMLNSRNHSGGAGTGAIMGSKNLKAIAVEGTKGVNIADRQEMKRLNDYMMTELIGANNNHVVPSTPQSWAEYSDPKSRWTRIFFDFKILTIIKEKVSAMSSEWHHGHDMNS
;
A
#
# COMPACT_ATOMS: atom_id res chain seq x y z
N MET A 1 -2.07 -5.44 -1.82
CA MET A 1 -1.46 -4.10 -1.73
C MET A 1 -2.57 -3.08 -1.62
N GLY A 2 -2.47 -2.12 -0.68
CA GLY A 2 -3.47 -1.07 -0.51
C GLY A 2 -3.31 0.07 -1.52
N GLY A 3 -4.09 1.14 -1.33
CA GLY A 3 -4.09 2.31 -2.20
C GLY A 3 -4.74 2.07 -3.56
N PHE A 4 -4.49 2.98 -4.48
CA PHE A 4 -5.13 2.97 -5.80
C PHE A 4 -4.50 2.02 -6.83
N PHE A 5 -3.38 1.35 -6.51
CA PHE A 5 -2.68 0.49 -7.46
C PHE A 5 -3.58 -0.64 -7.99
N ALA A 6 -4.31 -1.32 -7.10
CA ALA A 6 -5.22 -2.39 -7.51
C ALA A 6 -6.38 -1.87 -8.37
N ALA A 7 -6.91 -0.69 -8.04
CA ALA A 7 -7.96 -0.05 -8.83
C ALA A 7 -7.45 0.31 -10.24
N GLN A 8 -6.27 0.92 -10.35
CA GLN A 8 -5.65 1.24 -11.63
C GLN A 8 -5.36 -0.02 -12.46
N MET A 9 -4.91 -1.10 -11.80
CA MET A 9 -4.72 -2.38 -12.46
C MET A 9 -6.03 -2.94 -13.04
N LYS A 10 -7.12 -2.84 -12.26
CA LYS A 10 -8.47 -3.25 -12.72
C LYS A 10 -8.97 -2.37 -13.86
N PHE A 11 -8.75 -1.05 -13.80
CA PHE A 11 -9.10 -0.13 -14.89
C PHE A 11 -8.25 -0.35 -16.15
N ALA A 12 -7.02 -0.85 -16.01
CA ALA A 12 -6.20 -1.29 -17.14
C ALA A 12 -6.67 -2.64 -17.73
N GLY A 13 -7.56 -3.37 -17.02
CA GLY A 13 -8.13 -4.63 -17.50
C GLY A 13 -7.45 -5.88 -16.94
N TYR A 14 -6.63 -5.75 -15.90
CA TYR A 14 -5.89 -6.89 -15.31
C TYR A 14 -6.35 -7.21 -13.90
N ASP A 15 -6.46 -8.50 -13.60
CA ASP A 15 -6.73 -9.02 -12.26
C ASP A 15 -5.45 -9.54 -11.59
N VAL A 16 -4.50 -10.00 -12.38
CA VAL A 16 -3.23 -10.61 -11.92
C VAL A 16 -2.10 -10.23 -12.84
N ILE A 17 -0.93 -9.99 -12.27
CA ILE A 17 0.33 -9.82 -13.00
C ILE A 17 1.29 -10.90 -12.50
N ILE A 18 1.73 -11.78 -13.39
CA ILE A 18 2.72 -12.82 -13.12
C ILE A 18 4.03 -12.39 -13.76
N ILE A 19 5.10 -12.29 -12.95
CA ILE A 19 6.42 -11.90 -13.41
C ILE A 19 7.40 -13.03 -13.16
N GLU A 20 7.89 -13.60 -14.25
CA GLU A 20 8.85 -14.71 -14.24
C GLU A 20 10.22 -14.27 -14.75
N GLY A 21 11.25 -15.05 -14.42
CA GLY A 21 12.61 -14.81 -14.87
C GLY A 21 13.29 -13.61 -14.21
N LYS A 22 14.42 -13.20 -14.79
CA LYS A 22 15.27 -12.08 -14.35
C LYS A 22 15.74 -11.29 -15.57
N ALA A 23 15.59 -9.97 -15.54
CA ALA A 23 16.14 -9.10 -16.58
C ALA A 23 17.67 -9.04 -16.51
N LYS A 24 18.34 -8.82 -17.65
CA LYS A 24 19.80 -8.70 -17.74
C LYS A 24 20.31 -7.41 -17.08
N SER A 25 19.54 -6.35 -17.10
CA SER A 25 19.80 -5.03 -16.50
C SER A 25 18.54 -4.54 -15.77
N PRO A 26 18.63 -3.49 -14.94
CA PRO A 26 17.48 -2.91 -14.27
C PRO A 26 16.38 -2.51 -15.25
N VAL A 27 15.15 -2.92 -14.93
CA VAL A 27 13.95 -2.59 -15.71
C VAL A 27 12.81 -2.14 -14.79
N TRP A 28 11.83 -1.44 -15.37
CA TRP A 28 10.53 -1.26 -14.77
C TRP A 28 9.42 -1.66 -15.74
N LEU A 29 8.35 -2.22 -15.20
CA LEU A 29 7.19 -2.64 -15.98
C LEU A 29 6.23 -1.47 -16.12
N LYS A 30 5.91 -1.12 -17.35
CA LYS A 30 4.93 -0.09 -17.69
C LYS A 30 3.68 -0.74 -18.28
N ILE A 31 2.55 -0.44 -17.65
CA ILE A 31 1.23 -0.90 -18.10
C ILE A 31 0.36 0.34 -18.30
N LYS A 32 -0.11 0.55 -19.52
CA LYS A 32 -1.13 1.55 -19.85
C LYS A 32 -2.21 0.87 -20.66
N ASP A 33 -3.32 0.56 -20.00
CA ASP A 33 -4.37 -0.29 -20.57
C ASP A 33 -3.78 -1.59 -21.17
N ASP A 34 -4.04 -1.89 -22.44
CA ASP A 34 -3.52 -3.09 -23.12
C ASP A 34 -2.04 -2.98 -23.53
N LYS A 35 -1.42 -1.83 -23.33
CA LYS A 35 -0.02 -1.62 -23.69
C LYS A 35 0.87 -1.96 -22.51
N VAL A 36 1.64 -3.02 -22.66
CA VAL A 36 2.58 -3.51 -21.65
C VAL A 36 3.99 -3.47 -22.23
N SER A 37 4.93 -2.85 -21.53
CA SER A 37 6.33 -2.80 -21.92
C SER A 37 7.27 -2.89 -20.73
N LEU A 38 8.47 -3.41 -20.97
CA LEU A 38 9.60 -3.35 -20.04
C LEU A 38 10.53 -2.23 -20.48
N GLU A 39 10.67 -1.25 -19.60
CA GLU A 39 11.50 -0.08 -19.85
C GLU A 39 12.80 -0.17 -19.06
N LYS A 40 13.89 0.43 -19.54
CA LYS A 40 15.16 0.50 -18.82
C LYS A 40 15.02 1.32 -17.55
N ALA A 41 15.64 0.84 -16.47
CA ALA A 41 15.60 1.46 -15.15
C ALA A 41 16.99 1.77 -14.57
N ASP A 42 18.05 1.80 -15.40
CA ASP A 42 19.41 2.07 -14.93
C ASP A 42 19.49 3.41 -14.18
N PHE A 43 18.78 4.43 -14.69
CA PHE A 43 18.73 5.77 -14.10
C PHE A 43 17.89 5.86 -12.81
N LEU A 44 17.13 4.81 -12.50
CA LEU A 44 16.31 4.68 -11.28
C LEU A 44 17.00 3.82 -10.23
N TRP A 45 17.95 2.98 -10.62
CA TRP A 45 18.65 2.08 -9.71
C TRP A 45 19.48 2.88 -8.72
N GLY A 46 19.44 2.48 -7.45
CA GLY A 46 20.04 3.23 -6.35
C GLY A 46 19.17 4.35 -5.78
N LYS A 47 18.07 4.73 -6.45
CA LYS A 47 17.13 5.72 -5.93
C LYS A 47 16.14 5.11 -4.93
N GLY A 48 15.72 5.91 -3.94
CA GLY A 48 14.63 5.54 -3.03
C GLY A 48 13.28 5.41 -3.74
N THR A 49 12.32 4.78 -3.09
CA THR A 49 10.98 4.53 -3.65
C THR A 49 10.25 5.79 -4.05
N ARG A 50 10.36 6.86 -3.23
CA ARG A 50 9.71 8.15 -3.52
C ARG A 50 10.27 8.78 -4.78
N ALA A 51 11.59 8.92 -4.87
CA ALA A 51 12.24 9.51 -6.05
C ALA A 51 11.98 8.68 -7.32
N THR A 52 11.92 7.34 -7.19
CA THR A 52 11.55 6.45 -8.28
C THR A 52 10.11 6.70 -8.74
N THR A 53 9.17 6.82 -7.81
CA THR A 53 7.76 7.09 -8.13
C THR A 53 7.60 8.46 -8.83
N GLU A 54 8.23 9.49 -8.30
CA GLU A 54 8.16 10.85 -8.86
C GLU A 54 8.71 10.88 -10.29
N GLU A 55 9.83 10.22 -10.52
CA GLU A 55 10.44 10.17 -11.85
C GLU A 55 9.58 9.38 -12.85
N ILE A 56 9.03 8.24 -12.46
CA ILE A 56 8.13 7.47 -13.32
C ILE A 56 6.85 8.26 -13.64
N CYS A 57 6.24 8.92 -12.65
CA CYS A 57 5.07 9.78 -12.88
C CYS A 57 5.40 10.93 -13.84
N ARG A 58 6.61 11.52 -13.75
CA ARG A 58 7.06 12.55 -14.69
C ARG A 58 7.20 12.02 -16.12
N LEU A 59 7.63 10.76 -16.29
CA LEU A 59 7.80 10.11 -17.60
C LEU A 59 6.48 9.56 -18.18
N THR A 60 5.45 9.44 -17.36
CA THR A 60 4.15 8.87 -17.74
C THR A 60 3.03 9.88 -17.55
N SER A 61 2.37 9.82 -16.39
CA SER A 61 1.35 10.80 -15.99
C SER A 61 1.25 10.89 -14.46
N PRO A 62 0.69 12.00 -13.91
CA PRO A 62 0.41 12.11 -12.47
C PRO A 62 -0.55 11.04 -11.94
N GLU A 63 -1.40 10.48 -12.81
CA GLU A 63 -2.40 9.46 -12.50
C GLU A 63 -1.80 8.04 -12.41
N THR A 64 -0.56 7.87 -12.87
CA THR A 64 0.12 6.56 -12.85
C THR A 64 0.36 6.11 -11.42
N CYS A 65 -0.13 4.94 -11.06
CA CYS A 65 0.17 4.29 -9.80
C CYS A 65 1.44 3.44 -9.92
N VAL A 66 2.41 3.70 -9.06
CA VAL A 66 3.72 3.06 -9.10
C VAL A 66 3.95 2.24 -7.84
N ALA A 67 4.30 0.97 -7.99
CA ALA A 67 4.85 0.13 -6.95
C ALA A 67 6.36 -0.02 -7.16
N ALA A 68 7.18 0.54 -6.28
CA ALA A 68 8.62 0.62 -6.44
C ALA A 68 9.39 0.03 -5.26
N ILE A 69 10.59 -0.47 -5.52
CA ILE A 69 11.56 -0.86 -4.50
C ILE A 69 12.63 0.22 -4.32
N GLY A 70 13.15 0.29 -3.09
CA GLY A 70 14.32 1.09 -2.75
C GLY A 70 15.59 0.24 -2.74
N GLN A 71 16.68 0.84 -2.27
CA GLN A 71 18.01 0.21 -2.18
C GLN A 71 18.00 -1.10 -1.39
N ALA A 72 17.18 -1.22 -0.34
CA ALA A 72 17.08 -2.47 0.40
C ALA A 72 16.58 -3.64 -0.47
N GLY A 73 15.61 -3.40 -1.36
CA GLY A 73 15.15 -4.40 -2.32
C GLY A 73 16.22 -4.73 -3.37
N GLU A 74 16.88 -3.70 -3.90
CA GLU A 74 17.99 -3.86 -4.85
C GLU A 74 19.14 -4.70 -4.28
N ASN A 75 19.43 -4.52 -2.99
CA ASN A 75 20.46 -5.25 -2.24
C ASN A 75 19.94 -6.56 -1.62
N LEU A 76 18.75 -7.02 -2.03
CA LEU A 76 18.18 -8.31 -1.63
C LEU A 76 17.98 -8.47 -0.12
N VAL A 77 17.75 -7.38 0.61
CA VAL A 77 17.46 -7.46 2.05
C VAL A 77 16.16 -8.24 2.27
N PRO A 78 16.17 -9.34 3.05
CA PRO A 78 15.01 -10.26 3.14
C PRO A 78 13.72 -9.62 3.64
N LEU A 79 13.81 -8.58 4.47
CA LEU A 79 12.63 -7.87 5.01
C LEU A 79 12.21 -6.67 4.15
N SER A 80 12.90 -6.42 3.03
CA SER A 80 12.58 -5.28 2.17
C SER A 80 11.20 -5.39 1.58
N GLY A 81 10.49 -4.26 1.56
CA GLY A 81 9.18 -4.13 0.95
C GLY A 81 9.21 -3.36 -0.36
N MET A 82 8.06 -3.30 -1.02
CA MET A 82 7.78 -2.34 -2.08
C MET A 82 6.81 -1.29 -1.57
N LEU A 83 6.95 -0.06 -2.05
CA LEU A 83 6.06 1.04 -1.70
C LEU A 83 5.20 1.40 -2.91
N ASN A 84 3.89 1.52 -2.67
CA ASN A 84 2.94 1.95 -3.67
C ASN A 84 2.60 3.43 -3.47
N SER A 85 2.86 4.24 -4.49
CA SER A 85 2.39 5.63 -4.62
C SER A 85 2.45 6.44 -3.32
N ARG A 86 3.51 6.28 -2.51
CA ARG A 86 3.84 7.01 -1.27
C ARG A 86 3.11 6.57 0.01
N ASN A 87 2.00 5.85 -0.03
CA ASN A 87 1.15 5.64 1.14
C ASN A 87 0.93 4.18 1.55
N HIS A 88 1.20 3.22 0.69
CA HIS A 88 0.95 1.81 1.00
C HIS A 88 2.15 0.96 0.65
N SER A 89 2.37 -0.09 1.41
CA SER A 89 3.50 -0.99 1.20
C SER A 89 3.07 -2.44 1.06
N GLY A 90 3.87 -3.20 0.35
CA GLY A 90 3.88 -4.66 0.38
C GLY A 90 5.11 -5.12 1.15
N GLY A 91 4.90 -5.79 2.26
CA GLY A 91 5.97 -6.31 3.12
C GLY A 91 6.42 -7.72 2.75
N ALA A 92 6.97 -8.43 3.74
CA ALA A 92 7.36 -9.84 3.66
C ALA A 92 8.35 -10.17 2.53
N GLY A 93 9.34 -9.32 2.30
CA GLY A 93 10.41 -9.57 1.34
C GLY A 93 10.05 -9.31 -0.12
N THR A 94 8.90 -8.70 -0.40
CA THR A 94 8.48 -8.37 -1.79
C THR A 94 9.52 -7.51 -2.51
N GLY A 95 10.23 -6.63 -1.79
CA GLY A 95 11.30 -5.83 -2.35
C GLY A 95 12.47 -6.66 -2.84
N ALA A 96 12.93 -7.64 -2.04
CA ALA A 96 14.01 -8.55 -2.43
C ALA A 96 13.62 -9.43 -3.62
N ILE A 97 12.36 -9.87 -3.69
CA ILE A 97 11.85 -10.63 -4.83
C ILE A 97 11.92 -9.80 -6.12
N MET A 98 11.49 -8.53 -6.08
CA MET A 98 11.61 -7.63 -7.23
C MET A 98 13.08 -7.37 -7.58
N GLY A 99 13.93 -7.09 -6.58
CA GLY A 99 15.37 -6.87 -6.76
C GLY A 99 16.09 -8.06 -7.38
N SER A 100 15.74 -9.29 -6.96
CA SER A 100 16.31 -10.52 -7.53
C SER A 100 16.03 -10.68 -9.03
N LYS A 101 14.97 -10.03 -9.53
CA LYS A 101 14.59 -10.01 -10.95
C LYS A 101 15.11 -8.78 -11.71
N ASN A 102 15.89 -7.92 -11.07
CA ASN A 102 16.27 -6.60 -11.58
C ASN A 102 15.05 -5.71 -11.92
N LEU A 103 13.93 -5.91 -11.22
CA LEU A 103 12.69 -5.16 -11.41
C LEU A 103 12.62 -4.01 -10.40
N LYS A 104 12.79 -2.80 -10.87
CA LYS A 104 12.80 -1.59 -10.03
C LYS A 104 11.41 -1.15 -9.62
N ALA A 105 10.47 -1.21 -10.55
CA ALA A 105 9.10 -0.75 -10.32
C ALA A 105 8.11 -1.41 -11.26
N ILE A 106 6.83 -1.35 -10.87
CA ILE A 106 5.66 -1.64 -11.70
C ILE A 106 4.81 -0.38 -11.71
N ALA A 107 4.55 0.16 -12.88
CA ALA A 107 3.74 1.36 -13.08
C ALA A 107 2.49 1.02 -13.87
N VAL A 108 1.33 1.39 -13.36
CA VAL A 108 0.03 1.07 -13.96
C VAL A 108 -0.80 2.33 -14.11
N GLU A 109 -1.34 2.52 -15.29
CA GLU A 109 -2.32 3.55 -15.64
C GLU A 109 -3.46 2.87 -16.40
N GLY A 110 -4.66 2.87 -15.83
CA GLY A 110 -5.86 2.30 -16.42
C GLY A 110 -6.90 3.38 -16.71
N THR A 111 -7.44 3.38 -17.92
CA THR A 111 -8.49 4.34 -18.33
C THR A 111 -9.81 3.66 -18.67
N LYS A 112 -9.86 2.33 -18.63
CA LYS A 112 -11.05 1.54 -18.95
C LYS A 112 -12.03 1.53 -17.77
N GLY A 113 -13.31 1.41 -18.06
CA GLY A 113 -14.33 1.11 -17.08
C GLY A 113 -14.29 -0.34 -16.64
N VAL A 114 -14.86 -0.63 -15.46
CA VAL A 114 -15.09 -1.99 -15.01
C VAL A 114 -16.47 -2.44 -15.46
N ASN A 115 -16.56 -3.65 -16.05
CA ASN A 115 -17.85 -4.25 -16.37
C ASN A 115 -18.55 -4.68 -15.08
N ILE A 116 -19.73 -4.12 -14.85
CA ILE A 116 -20.58 -4.39 -13.69
C ILE A 116 -21.75 -5.26 -14.15
N ALA A 117 -21.91 -6.44 -13.55
CA ALA A 117 -22.96 -7.39 -13.92
C ALA A 117 -24.36 -6.81 -13.71
N ASP A 118 -24.60 -6.16 -12.56
CA ASP A 118 -25.84 -5.45 -12.25
C ASP A 118 -25.51 -4.05 -11.74
N ARG A 119 -25.72 -3.06 -12.59
CA ARG A 119 -25.43 -1.65 -12.27
C ARG A 119 -26.42 -1.06 -11.27
N GLN A 120 -27.66 -1.52 -11.27
CA GLN A 120 -28.70 -1.00 -10.36
C GLN A 120 -28.44 -1.50 -8.95
N GLU A 121 -28.16 -2.80 -8.81
CA GLU A 121 -27.84 -3.38 -7.53
C GLU A 121 -26.51 -2.84 -6.99
N MET A 122 -25.49 -2.68 -7.84
CA MET A 122 -24.22 -2.07 -7.45
C MET A 122 -24.43 -0.64 -6.92
N LYS A 123 -25.27 0.15 -7.61
CA LYS A 123 -25.63 1.51 -7.15
C LYS A 123 -26.32 1.46 -5.80
N ARG A 124 -27.35 0.60 -5.66
CA ARG A 124 -28.08 0.43 -4.39
C ARG A 124 -27.17 0.06 -3.23
N LEU A 125 -26.24 -0.88 -3.43
CA LEU A 125 -25.27 -1.29 -2.42
C LEU A 125 -24.28 -0.17 -2.09
N ASN A 126 -23.83 0.57 -3.09
CA ASN A 126 -22.94 1.71 -2.87
C ASN A 126 -23.65 2.83 -2.10
N ASP A 127 -24.87 3.17 -2.47
CA ASP A 127 -25.68 4.16 -1.76
C ASP A 127 -25.91 3.72 -0.30
N TYR A 128 -26.23 2.44 -0.06
CA TYR A 128 -26.35 1.87 1.28
C TYR A 128 -25.05 2.00 2.08
N MET A 129 -23.91 1.64 1.48
CA MET A 129 -22.60 1.78 2.14
C MET A 129 -22.32 3.24 2.49
N MET A 130 -22.58 4.15 1.58
CA MET A 130 -22.29 5.58 1.78
C MET A 130 -23.22 6.24 2.78
N THR A 131 -24.52 5.88 2.80
CA THR A 131 -25.51 6.50 3.68
C THR A 131 -25.56 5.82 5.05
N GLU A 132 -25.64 4.50 5.09
CA GLU A 132 -25.89 3.76 6.32
C GLU A 132 -24.60 3.34 7.06
N LEU A 133 -23.54 2.99 6.32
CA LEU A 133 -22.32 2.49 6.93
C LEU A 133 -21.27 3.58 7.14
N ILE A 134 -21.15 4.53 6.22
CA ILE A 134 -20.14 5.58 6.26
C ILE A 134 -20.73 6.92 6.66
N GLY A 135 -21.89 7.32 6.09
CA GLY A 135 -22.44 8.67 6.18
C GLY A 135 -23.39 8.94 7.34
N ALA A 136 -24.24 7.98 7.72
CA ALA A 136 -25.27 8.22 8.76
C ALA A 136 -24.70 8.27 10.18
N ASN A 137 -23.51 7.76 10.39
CA ASN A 137 -22.82 7.76 11.66
C ASN A 137 -21.33 8.00 11.44
N ASN A 138 -20.90 9.24 11.51
CA ASN A 138 -19.49 9.58 11.64
C ASN A 138 -18.79 8.84 12.80
N ASN A 139 -19.56 8.26 13.74
CA ASN A 139 -19.12 7.40 14.80
C ASN A 139 -18.82 5.95 14.35
N HIS A 140 -19.16 5.56 13.13
CA HIS A 140 -18.91 4.24 12.56
C HIS A 140 -17.87 4.23 11.43
N VAL A 141 -17.37 5.37 11.01
CA VAL A 141 -16.12 5.42 10.24
C VAL A 141 -15.05 4.90 11.18
N VAL A 142 -14.70 3.64 10.99
CA VAL A 142 -13.47 3.11 11.60
C VAL A 142 -12.36 3.93 10.99
N PRO A 143 -11.68 4.80 11.74
CA PRO A 143 -10.51 5.50 11.20
C PRO A 143 -9.60 4.45 10.60
N SER A 144 -9.07 4.69 9.40
CA SER A 144 -8.18 3.75 8.73
C SER A 144 -6.95 3.42 9.59
N THR A 145 -6.67 4.26 10.56
CA THR A 145 -5.66 4.08 11.61
C THR A 145 -6.16 4.72 12.90
N PRO A 146 -5.90 4.14 14.07
CA PRO A 146 -6.14 4.81 15.35
C PRO A 146 -5.35 6.12 15.38
N GLN A 147 -5.99 7.19 15.87
CA GLN A 147 -5.37 8.51 15.95
C GLN A 147 -4.25 8.58 17.00
N SER A 148 -4.25 7.63 17.93
CA SER A 148 -3.21 7.54 18.95
C SER A 148 -3.06 6.11 19.47
N TRP A 149 -1.89 5.79 20.05
CA TRP A 149 -1.66 4.53 20.74
C TRP A 149 -2.57 4.36 21.98
N ALA A 150 -3.01 5.48 22.57
CA ALA A 150 -3.98 5.46 23.67
C ALA A 150 -5.32 4.87 23.24
N GLU A 151 -5.76 5.15 22.02
CA GLU A 151 -6.98 4.62 21.44
C GLU A 151 -6.89 3.11 21.18
N TYR A 152 -5.70 2.61 20.81
CA TYR A 152 -5.43 1.17 20.73
C TYR A 152 -5.44 0.49 22.11
N SER A 153 -5.03 1.19 23.11
CA SER A 153 -4.89 0.67 24.50
C SER A 153 -6.18 0.73 25.29
N ASP A 154 -7.16 1.52 24.88
CA ASP A 154 -8.44 1.63 25.56
C ASP A 154 -9.27 0.35 25.39
N PRO A 155 -9.58 -0.38 26.49
CA PRO A 155 -10.43 -1.57 26.45
C PRO A 155 -11.82 -1.33 25.88
N LYS A 156 -12.30 -0.11 25.94
CA LYS A 156 -13.61 0.31 25.43
C LYS A 156 -13.56 0.70 23.97
N SER A 157 -12.36 0.89 23.39
CA SER A 157 -12.24 1.27 21.99
C SER A 157 -12.71 0.14 21.10
N ARG A 158 -13.32 0.51 19.98
CA ARG A 158 -13.80 -0.44 18.97
C ARG A 158 -12.65 -1.26 18.38
N TRP A 159 -11.47 -0.67 18.25
CA TRP A 159 -10.26 -1.34 17.78
C TRP A 159 -9.85 -2.47 18.69
N THR A 160 -9.89 -2.24 20.00
CA THR A 160 -9.62 -3.28 21.01
C THR A 160 -10.60 -4.44 20.88
N ARG A 161 -11.90 -4.19 20.64
CA ARG A 161 -12.89 -5.26 20.46
C ARG A 161 -12.71 -6.04 19.16
N ILE A 162 -12.37 -5.41 18.08
CA ILE A 162 -12.22 -6.09 16.78
C ILE A 162 -10.98 -6.98 16.74
N PHE A 163 -9.90 -6.53 17.37
CA PHE A 163 -8.63 -7.26 17.32
C PHE A 163 -8.32 -8.07 18.56
N PHE A 164 -9.07 -7.92 19.68
CA PHE A 164 -8.61 -8.35 20.99
C PHE A 164 -9.58 -9.19 21.82
N ASP A 165 -10.45 -9.93 21.20
CA ASP A 165 -11.28 -10.93 21.91
C ASP A 165 -10.50 -12.19 22.33
N PHE A 166 -9.17 -12.17 22.24
CA PHE A 166 -8.28 -13.26 22.62
C PHE A 166 -7.41 -12.91 23.85
N LYS A 167 -7.42 -13.78 24.86
CA LYS A 167 -6.61 -13.67 26.09
C LYS A 167 -5.10 -13.45 25.90
N ILE A 168 -4.54 -13.86 24.77
CA ILE A 168 -3.12 -13.66 24.40
C ILE A 168 -2.77 -12.18 24.25
N LEU A 169 -3.72 -11.36 23.93
CA LEU A 169 -3.52 -9.94 23.62
C LEU A 169 -3.52 -9.04 24.87
N THR A 170 -3.97 -9.50 26.01
CA THR A 170 -3.81 -8.78 27.28
C THR A 170 -2.33 -8.60 27.63
N ILE A 171 -1.50 -9.61 27.40
CA ILE A 171 -0.04 -9.58 27.65
C ILE A 171 0.67 -8.63 26.67
N ILE A 172 0.27 -8.63 25.41
CA ILE A 172 0.81 -7.70 24.39
C ILE A 172 0.39 -6.27 24.71
N LYS A 173 -0.83 -6.07 25.20
CA LYS A 173 -1.39 -4.78 25.57
C LYS A 173 -0.61 -4.10 26.71
N GLU A 174 -0.25 -4.83 27.75
CA GLU A 174 0.58 -4.30 28.83
C GLU A 174 1.97 -3.90 28.35
N LYS A 175 2.58 -4.71 27.48
CA LYS A 175 3.89 -4.41 26.88
C LYS A 175 3.84 -3.23 25.91
N VAL A 176 2.81 -3.11 25.09
CA VAL A 176 2.65 -2.00 24.14
C VAL A 176 2.35 -0.70 24.89
N SER A 177 1.55 -0.74 25.97
CA SER A 177 1.30 0.43 26.80
C SER A 177 2.59 0.91 27.50
N ALA A 178 3.41 -0.01 27.99
CA ALA A 178 4.71 0.34 28.59
C ALA A 178 5.66 0.95 27.55
N MET A 179 5.74 0.37 26.35
CA MET A 179 6.56 0.92 25.25
C MET A 179 6.09 2.29 24.78
N SER A 180 4.77 2.56 24.76
CA SER A 180 4.26 3.86 24.34
C SER A 180 4.55 4.96 25.37
N SER A 181 4.56 4.65 26.67
CA SER A 181 4.94 5.61 27.71
C SER A 181 6.43 5.94 27.67
N GLU A 182 7.29 4.95 27.39
CA GLU A 182 8.73 5.17 27.22
C GLU A 182 9.02 6.00 25.97
N TRP A 183 8.26 5.79 24.88
CA TRP A 183 8.46 6.55 23.63
C TRP A 183 8.08 8.04 23.79
N HIS A 184 7.01 8.34 24.53
CA HIS A 184 6.61 9.72 24.83
C HIS A 184 7.59 10.47 25.73
N HIS A 185 8.28 9.76 26.65
CA HIS A 185 9.29 10.38 27.51
C HIS A 185 10.66 10.57 26.82
N GLY A 186 10.93 9.85 25.74
CA GLY A 186 12.20 9.95 24.99
C GLY A 186 12.23 10.98 23.88
N HIS A 187 11.11 11.60 23.52
CA HIS A 187 11.00 12.52 22.38
C HIS A 187 10.38 13.88 22.72
N ASP A 188 10.52 14.36 23.94
CA ASP A 188 10.37 15.80 24.20
C ASP A 188 11.52 16.55 23.52
N MET A 189 11.33 16.79 22.22
CA MET A 189 12.17 17.69 21.42
C MET A 189 11.82 19.16 21.73
N ASN A 190 12.06 19.60 22.96
CA ASN A 190 12.15 20.99 23.32
C ASN A 190 13.42 21.20 24.14
N SER A 191 14.51 21.33 23.44
CA SER A 191 15.73 22.03 23.87
C SER A 191 16.51 22.47 22.66
#